data_e6c6dff9cc1a4268c86452fd73267a0e
#
_entry.id   e6c6dff9cc1a4268c86452fd73267a0e
#
_cell.length_a   1.000
_cell.length_b   1.000
_cell.length_c   1.000
_cell.angle_alpha   90.00
_cell.angle_beta   90.00
_cell.angle_gamma   90.00
#
_symmetry.space_group_name_H-M   'P 1'
#
loop_
_entity.id
_entity.type
_entity.pdbx_description
1 polymer ?
#
loop_
_entity_poly.entity_id
_entity_poly.type
_entity_poly.pdbx_seq_one_letter_code
_entity_poly.pdbx_strand_id
1 'polypeptide(L)'
;MTSVTQPGVAAPQTERKFFGQPWGLANLFGIELWERFSFYGMQALLAYYMYYSTTEGGLGIDEPTALSLVGAYGGFVYMMALLASFVGDRILGAERTLFYSAILVMIGHVVLALVPGAAGLAIGLVCVGIGSGGVKTATQVVLGDLYTREDPRRDAGFSIFYMSVNIGGLLGPAITGWVWGKSGFHWGFGLAAIGMAIGLMQYLSLIHI
;
A
#
# COMPACT_ATOMS: atom_id res chain seq x y z
N MET A 1 -32.92 41.41 -38.36
CA MET A 1 -32.52 41.20 -36.96
C MET A 1 -32.44 39.70 -36.70
N THR A 2 -31.26 39.14 -36.84
CA THR A 2 -31.01 37.71 -36.62
C THR A 2 -30.47 37.54 -35.19
N SER A 3 -31.26 36.91 -34.31
CA SER A 3 -30.90 36.60 -32.96
C SER A 3 -29.83 35.52 -32.98
N VAL A 4 -28.59 35.86 -32.58
CA VAL A 4 -27.51 34.91 -32.31
C VAL A 4 -27.81 34.25 -30.96
N THR A 5 -28.23 33.00 -31.01
CA THR A 5 -28.38 32.16 -29.83
C THR A 5 -26.97 31.85 -29.31
N GLN A 6 -26.59 32.38 -28.15
CA GLN A 6 -25.35 31.99 -27.47
C GLN A 6 -25.43 30.51 -27.07
N PRO A 7 -24.37 29.72 -27.35
CA PRO A 7 -24.33 28.35 -26.84
C PRO A 7 -24.34 28.39 -25.31
N GLY A 8 -25.24 27.62 -24.70
CA GLY A 8 -25.41 27.55 -23.25
C GLY A 8 -24.11 27.20 -22.57
N VAL A 9 -23.69 28.03 -21.63
CA VAL A 9 -22.62 27.74 -20.68
C VAL A 9 -23.06 26.48 -19.91
N ALA A 10 -22.36 25.35 -20.13
CA ALA A 10 -22.60 24.15 -19.38
C ALA A 10 -22.47 24.48 -17.88
N ALA A 11 -23.47 24.12 -17.08
CA ALA A 11 -23.46 24.33 -15.65
C ALA A 11 -22.14 23.72 -15.07
N PRO A 12 -21.46 24.39 -14.14
CA PRO A 12 -20.25 23.86 -13.55
C PRO A 12 -20.57 22.52 -12.89
N GLN A 13 -19.99 21.45 -13.42
CA GLN A 13 -20.08 20.15 -12.79
C GLN A 13 -19.50 20.31 -11.39
N THR A 14 -20.28 20.04 -10.36
CA THR A 14 -19.84 20.03 -8.97
C THR A 14 -18.84 18.89 -8.84
N GLU A 15 -17.55 19.21 -9.05
CA GLU A 15 -16.47 18.26 -8.84
C GLU A 15 -16.54 17.74 -7.41
N ARG A 16 -16.66 16.44 -7.25
CA ARG A 16 -16.60 15.80 -5.93
C ARG A 16 -15.26 16.15 -5.28
N LYS A 17 -15.30 16.57 -4.02
CA LYS A 17 -14.11 16.98 -3.26
C LYS A 17 -13.92 16.10 -2.03
N PHE A 18 -12.68 15.76 -1.73
CA PHE A 18 -12.26 15.04 -0.53
C PHE A 18 -11.48 16.01 0.36
N PHE A 19 -12.04 16.46 1.49
CA PHE A 19 -11.47 17.51 2.34
C PHE A 19 -11.06 18.78 1.57
N GLY A 20 -11.85 19.18 0.59
CA GLY A 20 -11.57 20.33 -0.27
C GLY A 20 -10.53 20.06 -1.39
N GLN A 21 -10.00 18.85 -1.48
CA GLN A 21 -9.00 18.40 -2.45
C GLN A 21 -9.65 17.69 -3.64
N PRO A 22 -8.92 17.49 -4.75
CA PRO A 22 -9.38 16.65 -5.87
C PRO A 22 -9.79 15.25 -5.39
N TRP A 23 -10.84 14.67 -6.00
CA TRP A 23 -11.35 13.36 -5.60
C TRP A 23 -10.33 12.22 -5.75
N GLY A 24 -9.39 12.33 -6.69
CA GLY A 24 -8.28 11.39 -6.85
C GLY A 24 -7.44 11.21 -5.58
N LEU A 25 -7.37 12.23 -4.71
CA LEU A 25 -6.70 12.11 -3.42
C LEU A 25 -7.39 11.08 -2.50
N ALA A 26 -8.73 10.95 -2.53
CA ALA A 26 -9.44 9.94 -1.75
C ALA A 26 -9.03 8.52 -2.14
N ASN A 27 -8.82 8.31 -3.45
CA ASN A 27 -8.35 7.02 -3.97
C ASN A 27 -6.93 6.71 -3.49
N LEU A 28 -6.02 7.67 -3.63
CA LEU A 28 -4.63 7.51 -3.16
C LEU A 28 -4.53 7.38 -1.64
N PHE A 29 -5.32 8.14 -0.89
CA PHE A 29 -5.42 8.03 0.57
C PHE A 29 -5.82 6.61 0.98
N GLY A 30 -6.82 6.03 0.34
CA GLY A 30 -7.32 4.70 0.68
C GLY A 30 -6.31 3.59 0.34
N ILE A 31 -5.76 3.58 -0.88
CA ILE A 31 -4.79 2.54 -1.27
C ILE A 31 -3.53 2.60 -0.40
N GLU A 32 -3.02 3.81 -0.10
CA GLU A 32 -1.85 3.98 0.76
C GLU A 32 -2.14 3.55 2.19
N LEU A 33 -3.30 3.94 2.76
CA LEU A 33 -3.70 3.55 4.12
C LEU A 33 -3.70 2.03 4.27
N TRP A 34 -4.36 1.32 3.36
CA TRP A 34 -4.48 -0.13 3.44
C TRP A 34 -3.17 -0.85 3.13
N GLU A 35 -2.37 -0.30 2.23
CA GLU A 35 -1.04 -0.85 1.96
C GLU A 35 -0.13 -0.66 3.18
N ARG A 36 -0.08 0.52 3.81
CA ARG A 36 0.69 0.74 5.04
C ARG A 36 0.19 -0.12 6.19
N PHE A 37 -1.12 -0.25 6.35
CA PHE A 37 -1.72 -1.16 7.32
C PHE A 37 -1.19 -2.59 7.15
N SER A 38 -1.26 -3.13 5.94
CA SER A 38 -0.83 -4.51 5.66
C SER A 38 0.69 -4.67 5.77
N PHE A 39 1.48 -3.73 5.26
CA PHE A 39 2.93 -3.76 5.31
C PHE A 39 3.46 -3.69 6.75
N TYR A 40 3.08 -2.67 7.52
CA TYR A 40 3.55 -2.53 8.90
C TYR A 40 2.93 -3.57 9.83
N GLY A 41 1.70 -4.00 9.58
CA GLY A 41 1.08 -5.10 10.30
C GLY A 41 1.84 -6.41 10.11
N MET A 42 2.21 -6.75 8.88
CA MET A 42 3.07 -7.90 8.58
C MET A 42 4.45 -7.74 9.20
N GLN A 43 5.09 -6.58 9.06
CA GLN A 43 6.44 -6.34 9.56
C GLN A 43 6.54 -6.47 11.09
N ALA A 44 5.49 -6.08 11.83
CA ALA A 44 5.43 -6.25 13.27
C ALA A 44 5.45 -7.71 13.72
N LEU A 45 4.91 -8.62 12.91
CA LEU A 45 4.88 -10.06 13.19
C LEU A 45 6.12 -10.80 12.65
N LEU A 46 6.81 -10.20 11.69
CA LEU A 46 7.84 -10.86 10.88
C LEU A 46 8.97 -11.43 11.72
N ALA A 47 9.55 -10.62 12.62
CA ALA A 47 10.62 -11.07 13.49
C ALA A 47 10.17 -12.20 14.41
N TYR A 48 9.01 -12.03 15.05
CA TYR A 48 8.41 -13.04 15.93
C TYR A 48 8.17 -14.37 15.20
N TYR A 49 7.61 -14.33 14.00
CA TYR A 49 7.37 -15.52 13.17
C TYR A 49 8.67 -16.26 12.84
N MET A 50 9.76 -15.53 12.62
CA MET A 50 11.05 -16.14 12.33
C MET A 50 11.66 -16.83 13.57
N TYR A 51 11.68 -16.18 14.74
CA TYR A 51 12.43 -16.71 15.88
C TYR A 51 11.61 -17.52 16.88
N TYR A 52 10.28 -17.41 16.90
CA TYR A 52 9.47 -18.27 17.76
C TYR A 52 9.64 -19.73 17.39
N SER A 53 9.53 -20.61 18.41
CA SER A 53 9.67 -22.04 18.23
C SER A 53 8.62 -22.59 17.26
N THR A 54 8.94 -23.70 16.61
CA THR A 54 8.00 -24.40 15.71
C THR A 54 6.77 -24.91 16.46
N THR A 55 6.87 -25.19 17.76
CA THR A 55 5.73 -25.56 18.62
C THR A 55 4.78 -24.41 18.89
N GLU A 56 5.27 -23.17 18.76
CA GLU A 56 4.48 -21.93 18.88
C GLU A 56 4.03 -21.40 17.52
N GLY A 57 4.27 -22.13 16.44
CA GLY A 57 3.91 -21.76 15.08
C GLY A 57 4.89 -20.85 14.37
N GLY A 58 6.09 -20.64 14.91
CA GLY A 58 7.20 -19.92 14.30
C GLY A 58 8.14 -20.83 13.49
N LEU A 59 9.26 -20.28 13.03
CA LEU A 59 10.25 -20.99 12.22
C LEU A 59 11.44 -21.52 13.03
N GLY A 60 11.62 -21.10 14.29
CA GLY A 60 12.72 -21.50 15.16
C GLY A 60 14.11 -21.01 14.71
N ILE A 61 14.17 -19.93 13.96
CA ILE A 61 15.43 -19.28 13.57
C ILE A 61 15.99 -18.56 14.80
N ASP A 62 17.30 -18.57 14.99
CA ASP A 62 17.91 -17.81 16.09
C ASP A 62 17.60 -16.30 15.99
N GLU A 63 17.35 -15.67 17.12
CA GLU A 63 16.89 -14.27 17.18
C GLU A 63 17.82 -13.28 16.46
N PRO A 64 19.16 -13.33 16.64
CA PRO A 64 20.08 -12.44 15.92
C PRO A 64 19.98 -12.57 14.40
N THR A 65 19.85 -13.78 13.89
CA THR A 65 19.67 -14.04 12.45
C THR A 65 18.31 -13.52 11.98
N ALA A 66 17.23 -13.77 12.71
CA ALA A 66 15.89 -13.26 12.39
C ALA A 66 15.88 -11.72 12.30
N LEU A 67 16.46 -11.03 13.27
CA LEU A 67 16.54 -9.56 13.26
C LEU A 67 17.39 -9.03 12.09
N SER A 68 18.49 -9.73 11.76
CA SER A 68 19.33 -9.39 10.61
C SER A 68 18.57 -9.53 9.29
N LEU A 69 17.77 -10.59 9.14
CA LEU A 69 16.91 -10.80 7.95
C LEU A 69 15.82 -9.73 7.83
N VAL A 70 15.21 -9.29 8.94
CA VAL A 70 14.26 -8.17 8.93
C VAL A 70 14.93 -6.88 8.47
N GLY A 71 16.13 -6.59 8.94
CA GLY A 71 16.93 -5.44 8.49
C GLY A 71 17.27 -5.51 7.00
N ALA A 72 17.75 -6.69 6.54
CA ALA A 72 18.03 -6.93 5.12
C ALA A 72 16.78 -6.80 4.24
N TYR A 73 15.62 -7.26 4.73
CA TYR A 73 14.34 -7.09 4.05
C TYR A 73 13.96 -5.61 3.88
N GLY A 74 14.19 -4.79 4.90
CA GLY A 74 14.01 -3.34 4.79
C GLY A 74 14.84 -2.75 3.64
N GLY A 75 16.13 -3.10 3.56
CA GLY A 75 17.02 -2.70 2.46
C GLY A 75 16.55 -3.20 1.09
N PHE A 76 16.07 -4.44 1.03
CA PHE A 76 15.49 -5.02 -0.19
C PHE A 76 14.28 -4.21 -0.69
N VAL A 77 13.34 -3.83 0.18
CA VAL A 77 12.17 -3.01 -0.19
C VAL A 77 12.59 -1.66 -0.79
N TYR A 78 13.60 -0.99 -0.21
CA TYR A 78 14.11 0.27 -0.77
C TYR A 78 14.81 0.07 -2.13
N MET A 79 15.55 -1.01 -2.30
CA MET A 79 16.15 -1.35 -3.59
C MET A 79 15.08 -1.61 -4.65
N MET A 80 14.02 -2.33 -4.29
CA MET A 80 12.88 -2.56 -5.20
C MET A 80 12.13 -1.26 -5.53
N ALA A 81 12.06 -0.30 -4.61
CA ALA A 81 11.49 1.02 -4.89
C ALA A 81 12.26 1.76 -5.99
N LEU A 82 13.60 1.69 -6.00
CA LEU A 82 14.42 2.28 -7.07
C LEU A 82 14.17 1.62 -8.43
N LEU A 83 14.10 0.28 -8.45
CA LEU A 83 13.79 -0.46 -9.67
C LEU A 83 12.37 -0.19 -10.18
N ALA A 84 11.40 -0.13 -9.27
CA ALA A 84 10.02 0.18 -9.61
C ALA A 84 9.84 1.61 -10.14
N SER A 85 10.61 2.59 -9.63
CA SER A 85 10.64 3.94 -10.19
C SER A 85 11.08 3.92 -11.65
N PHE A 86 12.18 3.22 -11.93
CA PHE A 86 12.65 3.08 -13.33
C PHE A 86 11.59 2.42 -14.24
N VAL A 87 10.91 1.36 -13.76
CA VAL A 87 9.84 0.69 -14.51
C VAL A 87 8.65 1.62 -14.72
N GLY A 88 8.27 2.38 -13.67
CA GLY A 88 7.19 3.36 -13.73
C GLY A 88 7.48 4.47 -14.73
N ASP A 89 8.68 5.03 -14.70
CA ASP A 89 9.06 6.17 -15.54
C ASP A 89 9.27 5.81 -17.01
N ARG A 90 9.73 4.58 -17.30
CA ARG A 90 10.20 4.20 -18.64
C ARG A 90 9.32 3.19 -19.36
N ILE A 91 8.51 2.39 -18.66
CA ILE A 91 7.86 1.22 -19.24
C ILE A 91 6.34 1.26 -19.07
N LEU A 92 5.83 1.37 -17.84
CA LEU A 92 4.41 1.17 -17.54
C LEU A 92 3.62 2.47 -17.31
N GLY A 93 4.29 3.54 -16.88
CA GLY A 93 3.64 4.71 -16.30
C GLY A 93 3.23 4.47 -14.83
N ALA A 94 3.04 5.58 -14.08
CA ALA A 94 2.84 5.52 -12.63
C ALA A 94 1.56 4.77 -12.22
N GLU A 95 0.44 5.00 -12.90
CA GLU A 95 -0.85 4.37 -12.55
C GLU A 95 -0.82 2.85 -12.72
N ARG A 96 -0.27 2.35 -13.84
CA ARG A 96 -0.15 0.91 -14.07
C ARG A 96 0.84 0.27 -13.10
N THR A 97 1.94 0.96 -12.82
CA THR A 97 2.92 0.50 -11.82
C THR A 97 2.26 0.39 -10.46
N LEU A 98 1.47 1.37 -10.04
CA LEU A 98 0.69 1.34 -8.80
C LEU A 98 -0.24 0.12 -8.76
N PHE A 99 -1.01 -0.10 -9.82
CA PHE A 99 -1.98 -1.19 -9.88
C PHE A 99 -1.33 -2.58 -9.79
N TYR A 100 -0.33 -2.85 -10.65
CA TYR A 100 0.35 -4.16 -10.63
C TYR A 100 1.14 -4.39 -9.34
N SER A 101 1.72 -3.35 -8.78
CA SER A 101 2.41 -3.40 -7.51
C SER A 101 1.46 -3.72 -6.35
N ALA A 102 0.28 -3.11 -6.33
CA ALA A 102 -0.75 -3.40 -5.32
C ALA A 102 -1.26 -4.86 -5.39
N ILE A 103 -1.44 -5.40 -6.61
CA ILE A 103 -1.76 -6.83 -6.81
C ILE A 103 -0.65 -7.71 -6.26
N LEU A 104 0.61 -7.37 -6.53
CA LEU A 104 1.76 -8.16 -6.08
C LEU A 104 1.88 -8.16 -4.55
N VAL A 105 1.64 -7.01 -3.89
CA VAL A 105 1.55 -6.93 -2.42
C VAL A 105 0.45 -7.85 -1.90
N MET A 106 -0.74 -7.81 -2.50
CA MET A 106 -1.85 -8.67 -2.09
C MET A 106 -1.50 -10.15 -2.23
N ILE A 107 -0.92 -10.57 -3.36
CA ILE A 107 -0.47 -11.95 -3.57
C ILE A 107 0.53 -12.35 -2.48
N GLY A 108 1.51 -11.49 -2.18
CA GLY A 108 2.51 -11.74 -1.14
C GLY A 108 1.88 -11.97 0.24
N HIS A 109 0.92 -11.15 0.64
CA HIS A 109 0.20 -11.33 1.91
C HIS A 109 -0.66 -12.60 1.92
N VAL A 110 -1.30 -12.95 0.82
CA VAL A 110 -2.04 -14.22 0.70
C VAL A 110 -1.11 -15.42 0.84
N VAL A 111 0.08 -15.37 0.23
CA VAL A 111 1.09 -16.44 0.38
C VAL A 111 1.54 -16.56 1.84
N LEU A 112 1.84 -15.44 2.53
CA LEU A 112 2.20 -15.44 3.95
C LEU A 112 1.08 -16.02 4.84
N ALA A 113 -0.18 -15.80 4.47
CA ALA A 113 -1.32 -16.30 5.23
C ALA A 113 -1.57 -17.81 5.02
N LEU A 114 -1.35 -18.31 3.81
CA LEU A 114 -1.79 -19.66 3.42
C LEU A 114 -0.66 -20.69 3.31
N VAL A 115 0.58 -20.24 3.10
CA VAL A 115 1.73 -21.14 2.89
C VAL A 115 2.65 -21.08 4.11
N PRO A 116 2.61 -22.08 4.98
CA PRO A 116 3.45 -22.11 6.17
C PRO A 116 4.93 -22.39 5.85
N GLY A 117 5.80 -22.05 6.78
CA GLY A 117 7.22 -22.40 6.71
C GLY A 117 8.07 -21.38 5.94
N ALA A 118 9.36 -21.67 5.84
CA ALA A 118 10.36 -20.79 5.25
C ALA A 118 10.11 -20.46 3.76
N ALA A 119 9.55 -21.41 3.00
CA ALA A 119 9.24 -21.20 1.59
C ALA A 119 8.12 -20.16 1.40
N GLY A 120 7.02 -20.26 2.17
CA GLY A 120 5.95 -19.28 2.15
C GLY A 120 6.42 -17.90 2.59
N LEU A 121 7.26 -17.86 3.63
CA LEU A 121 7.89 -16.63 4.08
C LEU A 121 8.72 -15.99 2.97
N ALA A 122 9.64 -16.72 2.35
CA ALA A 122 10.54 -16.18 1.32
C ALA A 122 9.76 -15.66 0.10
N ILE A 123 8.82 -16.45 -0.44
CA ILE A 123 8.01 -16.06 -1.60
C ILE A 123 7.14 -14.85 -1.25
N GLY A 124 6.46 -14.89 -0.10
CA GLY A 124 5.60 -13.81 0.35
C GLY A 124 6.36 -12.50 0.52
N LEU A 125 7.53 -12.53 1.19
CA LEU A 125 8.37 -11.34 1.39
C LEU A 125 8.91 -10.76 0.08
N VAL A 126 9.31 -11.61 -0.87
CA VAL A 126 9.76 -11.14 -2.18
C VAL A 126 8.62 -10.43 -2.90
N CYS A 127 7.42 -11.01 -2.93
CA CYS A 127 6.25 -10.38 -3.56
C CYS A 127 5.87 -9.07 -2.87
N VAL A 128 5.78 -9.06 -1.52
CA VAL A 128 5.47 -7.84 -0.76
C VAL A 128 6.55 -6.79 -0.97
N GLY A 129 7.83 -7.15 -0.93
CA GLY A 129 8.93 -6.20 -1.06
C GLY A 129 8.98 -5.52 -2.42
N ILE A 130 8.82 -6.29 -3.51
CA ILE A 130 8.75 -5.74 -4.88
C ILE A 130 7.50 -4.86 -5.02
N GLY A 131 6.34 -5.35 -4.57
CA GLY A 131 5.08 -4.63 -4.68
C GLY A 131 5.08 -3.35 -3.84
N SER A 132 5.45 -3.38 -2.56
CA SER A 132 5.51 -2.20 -1.69
C SER A 132 6.49 -1.15 -2.18
N GLY A 133 7.63 -1.57 -2.74
CA GLY A 133 8.56 -0.65 -3.42
C GLY A 133 7.87 0.11 -4.56
N GLY A 134 7.09 -0.60 -5.38
CA GLY A 134 6.37 -0.01 -6.50
C GLY A 134 5.19 0.87 -6.06
N VAL A 135 4.38 0.44 -5.09
CA VAL A 135 3.30 1.27 -4.53
C VAL A 135 3.87 2.58 -3.99
N LYS A 136 4.94 2.50 -3.17
CA LYS A 136 5.56 3.66 -2.56
C LYS A 136 6.00 4.73 -3.55
N THR A 137 6.60 4.34 -4.67
CA THR A 137 7.08 5.29 -5.68
C THR A 137 5.95 5.79 -6.58
N ALA A 138 5.08 4.88 -7.03
CA ALA A 138 4.01 5.22 -7.95
C ALA A 138 2.94 6.12 -7.32
N THR A 139 2.55 5.90 -6.04
CA THR A 139 1.59 6.78 -5.36
C THR A 139 2.08 8.21 -5.24
N GLN A 140 3.38 8.43 -5.03
CA GLN A 140 3.95 9.78 -4.94
C GLN A 140 3.93 10.51 -6.28
N VAL A 141 4.19 9.80 -7.39
CA VAL A 141 4.11 10.38 -8.74
C VAL A 141 2.65 10.75 -9.05
N VAL A 142 1.72 9.80 -8.88
CA VAL A 142 0.28 10.04 -9.13
C VAL A 142 -0.25 11.16 -8.24
N LEU A 143 0.19 11.24 -6.97
CA LEU A 143 -0.17 12.33 -6.07
C LEU A 143 0.35 13.68 -6.59
N GLY A 144 1.57 13.72 -7.10
CA GLY A 144 2.14 14.93 -7.71
C GLY A 144 1.34 15.39 -8.92
N ASP A 145 0.86 14.46 -9.73
CA ASP A 145 0.10 14.73 -10.96
C ASP A 145 -1.33 15.25 -10.70
N LEU A 146 -1.86 15.10 -9.47
CA LEU A 146 -3.16 15.68 -9.07
C LEU A 146 -3.13 17.22 -8.96
N TYR A 147 -1.95 17.83 -8.89
CA TYR A 147 -1.79 19.25 -8.62
C TYR A 147 -0.83 19.91 -9.61
N THR A 148 -1.15 21.12 -10.07
CA THR A 148 -0.16 21.96 -10.74
C THR A 148 0.87 22.47 -9.71
N ARG A 149 2.01 22.98 -10.18
CA ARG A 149 3.07 23.50 -9.28
C ARG A 149 2.59 24.71 -8.48
N GLU A 150 1.67 25.47 -9.05
CA GLU A 150 1.13 26.70 -8.48
C GLU A 150 -0.18 26.47 -7.68
N ASP A 151 -0.70 25.24 -7.61
CA ASP A 151 -1.95 24.95 -6.87
C ASP A 151 -1.73 25.16 -5.36
N PRO A 152 -2.41 26.13 -4.72
CA PRO A 152 -2.25 26.41 -3.29
C PRO A 152 -2.72 25.26 -2.39
N ARG A 153 -3.46 24.28 -2.94
CA ARG A 153 -3.94 23.09 -2.20
C ARG A 153 -2.91 21.97 -2.14
N ARG A 154 -1.83 22.04 -2.92
CA ARG A 154 -0.86 20.96 -3.09
C ARG A 154 -0.26 20.51 -1.75
N ASP A 155 0.24 21.42 -0.94
CA ASP A 155 0.88 21.09 0.35
C ASP A 155 -0.11 20.45 1.34
N ALA A 156 -1.35 20.94 1.37
CA ALA A 156 -2.42 20.35 2.17
C ALA A 156 -2.78 18.93 1.67
N GLY A 157 -2.80 18.71 0.35
CA GLY A 157 -3.04 17.41 -0.26
C GLY A 157 -1.97 16.39 0.13
N PHE A 158 -0.71 16.76 0.06
CA PHE A 158 0.40 15.91 0.53
C PHE A 158 0.30 15.62 2.03
N SER A 159 -0.06 16.60 2.85
CA SER A 159 -0.25 16.40 4.29
C SER A 159 -1.37 15.40 4.60
N ILE A 160 -2.49 15.48 3.89
CA ILE A 160 -3.60 14.51 4.00
C ILE A 160 -3.15 13.12 3.55
N PHE A 161 -2.40 13.01 2.46
CA PHE A 161 -1.85 11.74 2.01
C PHE A 161 -0.93 11.11 3.07
N TYR A 162 0.01 11.87 3.65
CA TYR A 162 0.88 11.36 4.70
C TYR A 162 0.14 10.99 6.00
N MET A 163 -1.03 11.58 6.25
CA MET A 163 -1.88 11.16 7.35
C MET A 163 -2.36 9.71 7.17
N SER A 164 -2.67 9.28 5.94
CA SER A 164 -3.03 7.87 5.66
C SER A 164 -1.89 6.90 5.99
N VAL A 165 -0.64 7.28 5.68
CA VAL A 165 0.56 6.50 6.02
C VAL A 165 0.66 6.28 7.53
N ASN A 166 0.47 7.36 8.33
CA ASN A 166 0.55 7.28 9.79
C ASN A 166 -0.60 6.48 10.39
N ILE A 167 -1.82 6.65 9.89
CA ILE A 167 -2.99 5.88 10.35
C ILE A 167 -2.78 4.39 10.05
N GLY A 168 -2.40 4.03 8.82
CA GLY A 168 -2.12 2.65 8.46
C GLY A 168 -0.98 2.04 9.27
N GLY A 169 0.10 2.81 9.47
CA GLY A 169 1.26 2.40 10.26
C GLY A 169 0.98 2.22 11.76
N LEU A 170 0.00 2.93 12.32
CA LEU A 170 -0.44 2.76 13.69
C LEU A 170 -1.41 1.57 13.84
N LEU A 171 -2.43 1.52 12.99
CA LEU A 171 -3.50 0.51 13.10
C LEU A 171 -3.01 -0.87 12.67
N GLY A 172 -2.14 -0.96 11.68
CA GLY A 172 -1.61 -2.23 11.19
C GLY A 172 -1.02 -3.09 12.30
N PRO A 173 0.09 -2.68 12.93
CA PRO A 173 0.72 -3.42 14.02
C PRO A 173 -0.21 -3.70 15.20
N ALA A 174 -1.04 -2.72 15.58
CA ALA A 174 -1.95 -2.86 16.71
C ALA A 174 -2.99 -3.98 16.49
N ILE A 175 -3.61 -4.00 15.31
CA ILE A 175 -4.70 -4.94 15.01
C ILE A 175 -4.13 -6.32 14.62
N THR A 176 -3.09 -6.39 13.80
CA THR A 176 -2.46 -7.66 13.43
C THR A 176 -1.81 -8.34 14.64
N GLY A 177 -1.16 -7.58 15.52
CA GLY A 177 -0.59 -8.09 16.76
C GLY A 177 -1.67 -8.63 17.72
N TRP A 178 -2.81 -7.95 17.83
CA TRP A 178 -3.94 -8.43 18.64
C TRP A 178 -4.52 -9.75 18.08
N VAL A 179 -4.67 -9.87 16.75
CA VAL A 179 -5.14 -11.10 16.09
C VAL A 179 -4.14 -12.22 16.25
N TRP A 180 -2.85 -11.95 16.04
CA TRP A 180 -1.79 -12.93 16.29
C TRP A 180 -1.83 -13.50 17.71
N GLY A 181 -1.93 -12.64 18.72
CA GLY A 181 -1.97 -13.06 20.13
C GLY A 181 -3.17 -13.96 20.48
N LYS A 182 -4.23 -13.97 19.67
CA LYS A 182 -5.42 -14.82 19.88
C LYS A 182 -5.47 -16.05 18.96
N SER A 183 -4.97 -15.94 17.75
CA SER A 183 -5.25 -16.91 16.68
C SER A 183 -3.99 -17.42 15.95
N GLY A 184 -2.82 -16.87 16.26
CA GLY A 184 -1.53 -17.25 15.66
C GLY A 184 -1.13 -16.42 14.44
N PHE A 185 0.10 -16.66 13.94
CA PHE A 185 0.76 -15.86 12.92
C PHE A 185 0.03 -15.77 11.60
N HIS A 186 -0.46 -16.89 11.09
CA HIS A 186 -1.13 -16.93 9.78
C HIS A 186 -2.42 -16.13 9.74
N TRP A 187 -3.14 -16.01 10.86
CA TRP A 187 -4.30 -15.14 10.99
C TRP A 187 -3.90 -13.66 11.01
N GLY A 188 -2.78 -13.31 11.64
CA GLY A 188 -2.23 -11.97 11.58
C GLY A 188 -1.83 -11.57 10.15
N PHE A 189 -1.15 -12.44 9.43
CA PHE A 189 -0.82 -12.24 8.00
C PHE A 189 -2.07 -12.22 7.12
N GLY A 190 -3.08 -13.06 7.43
CA GLY A 190 -4.36 -13.07 6.72
C GLY A 190 -5.10 -11.73 6.85
N LEU A 191 -5.04 -11.10 8.01
CA LEU A 191 -5.63 -9.78 8.21
C LEU A 191 -4.93 -8.70 7.35
N ALA A 192 -3.60 -8.79 7.20
CA ALA A 192 -2.87 -7.94 6.28
C ALA A 192 -3.32 -8.15 4.82
N ALA A 193 -3.57 -9.40 4.42
CA ALA A 193 -4.12 -9.71 3.10
C ALA A 193 -5.52 -9.11 2.89
N ILE A 194 -6.40 -9.19 3.91
CA ILE A 194 -7.74 -8.58 3.86
C ILE A 194 -7.63 -7.07 3.73
N GLY A 195 -6.77 -6.41 4.51
CA GLY A 195 -6.53 -4.97 4.40
C GLY A 195 -6.13 -4.57 2.98
N MET A 196 -5.17 -5.27 2.38
CA MET A 196 -4.74 -5.00 1.01
C MET A 196 -5.85 -5.25 -0.02
N ALA A 197 -6.67 -6.30 0.18
CA ALA A 197 -7.83 -6.58 -0.69
C ALA A 197 -8.85 -5.43 -0.66
N ILE A 198 -9.15 -4.87 0.53
CA ILE A 198 -10.03 -3.71 0.68
C ILE A 198 -9.45 -2.50 -0.08
N GLY A 199 -8.15 -2.22 0.10
CA GLY A 199 -7.47 -1.13 -0.60
C GLY A 199 -7.54 -1.28 -2.12
N LEU A 200 -7.31 -2.48 -2.63
CA LEU A 200 -7.37 -2.77 -4.07
C LEU A 200 -8.79 -2.66 -4.62
N MET A 201 -9.80 -3.18 -3.90
CA MET A 201 -11.22 -3.03 -4.29
C MET A 201 -11.64 -1.56 -4.32
N GLN A 202 -11.25 -0.78 -3.31
CA GLN A 202 -11.51 0.65 -3.27
C GLN A 202 -10.83 1.36 -4.46
N TYR A 203 -9.57 1.07 -4.73
CA TYR A 203 -8.81 1.65 -5.83
C TYR A 203 -9.51 1.39 -7.17
N LEU A 204 -9.94 0.15 -7.42
CA LEU A 204 -10.65 -0.21 -8.65
C LEU A 204 -12.03 0.44 -8.76
N SER A 205 -12.76 0.58 -7.65
CA SER A 205 -14.09 1.19 -7.66
C SER A 205 -14.05 2.69 -7.96
N LEU A 206 -12.97 3.36 -7.62
CA LEU A 206 -12.83 4.82 -7.78
C LEU A 206 -12.11 5.22 -9.08
N ILE A 207 -11.42 4.28 -9.74
CA ILE A 207 -10.74 4.54 -11.04
C ILE A 207 -11.75 4.76 -12.18
N HIS A 208 -13.00 4.30 -12.01
CA HIS A 208 -14.07 4.42 -13.01
C HIS A 208 -15.03 5.60 -12.75
N ILE A 209 -14.75 6.45 -11.77
CA ILE A 209 -15.52 7.64 -11.43
C ILE A 209 -14.75 8.90 -11.82
#